data_d01631a8832935277c3839daeb642771
#
_entry.id   d01631a8832935277c3839daeb642771
#
_cell.length_a   1.000
_cell.length_b   1.000
_cell.length_c   1.000
_cell.angle_alpha   90.00
_cell.angle_beta   90.00
_cell.angle_gamma   90.00
#
_symmetry.space_group_name_H-M   'P 1'
#
loop_
_entity.id
_entity.type
_entity.pdbx_description
1 polymer ?
#
loop_
_entity_poly.entity_id
_entity_poly.type
_entity_poly.pdbx_seq_one_letter_code
_entity_poly.pdbx_strand_id
1 'polypeptide(L)'
;SGPISFLRTCRFLAETLDGIAQTGRVALVDGAFGERPDGRVTIDVTPGDRWDRLQYPRWTAQVWMESNIPLSAARDHLGSIYTKPGSASPKVAAVMGAGNVASIAPLDLVHKLFVEGHVAIAKFSPVNEYIGPHIEHAFAPLVEAGFVRFAYGGSEVGGHLVHHPLVDEVHITGSERTHDAIVYGTGEEGRIRKVRNEPLLHKRITSELGNVSPVIVVPGTWSLRALAWQVRHVATK
;
A
#
# COMPACT_ATOMS: atom_id res chain seq x y z
N SER A 1 -7.02 12.57 -0.91
CA SER A 1 -6.91 11.28 -1.58
C SER A 1 -7.09 11.47 -3.09
N GLY A 2 -6.89 10.43 -3.89
CA GLY A 2 -7.04 10.49 -5.34
C GLY A 2 -5.71 10.79 -6.04
N PRO A 3 -5.70 11.54 -7.17
CA PRO A 3 -4.51 11.67 -8.02
C PRO A 3 -3.30 12.29 -7.33
N ILE A 4 -3.49 13.15 -6.36
CA ILE A 4 -2.37 13.82 -5.65
C ILE A 4 -1.47 12.80 -4.92
N SER A 5 -2.07 11.88 -4.16
CA SER A 5 -1.31 10.85 -3.45
C SER A 5 -0.57 9.92 -4.41
N PHE A 6 -1.24 9.54 -5.51
CA PHE A 6 -0.64 8.70 -6.54
C PHE A 6 0.55 9.40 -7.23
N LEU A 7 0.37 10.64 -7.69
CA LEU A 7 1.43 11.43 -8.31
C LEU A 7 2.62 11.65 -7.37
N ARG A 8 2.35 11.91 -6.08
CA ARG A 8 3.41 12.02 -5.07
C ARG A 8 4.23 10.73 -4.98
N THR A 9 3.55 9.59 -4.87
CA THR A 9 4.22 8.28 -4.79
C THR A 9 5.05 8.00 -6.03
N CYS A 10 4.50 8.23 -7.24
CA CYS A 10 5.22 8.04 -8.49
C CYS A 10 6.47 8.94 -8.59
N ARG A 11 6.37 10.20 -8.14
CA ARG A 11 7.51 11.13 -8.15
C ARG A 11 8.63 10.64 -7.25
N PHE A 12 8.35 10.32 -5.99
CA PHE A 12 9.38 9.83 -5.07
C PHE A 12 9.96 8.48 -5.51
N LEU A 13 9.13 7.64 -6.11
CA LEU A 13 9.60 6.38 -6.67
C LEU A 13 10.56 6.61 -7.85
N ALA A 14 10.21 7.50 -8.78
CA ALA A 14 11.08 7.84 -9.90
C ALA A 14 12.42 8.41 -9.41
N GLU A 15 12.40 9.37 -8.48
CA GLU A 15 13.60 9.94 -7.87
C GLU A 15 14.45 8.86 -7.18
N THR A 16 13.82 7.92 -6.49
CA THR A 16 14.51 6.80 -5.83
C THR A 16 15.16 5.86 -6.83
N LEU A 17 14.42 5.47 -7.88
CA LEU A 17 14.92 4.58 -8.92
C LEU A 17 16.05 5.22 -9.72
N ASP A 18 15.94 6.51 -10.06
CA ASP A 18 17.00 7.27 -10.72
C ASP A 18 18.26 7.33 -9.83
N GLY A 19 18.09 7.57 -8.53
CA GLY A 19 19.17 7.55 -7.57
C GLY A 19 19.88 6.19 -7.52
N ILE A 20 19.12 5.10 -7.47
CA ILE A 20 19.66 3.73 -7.51
C ILE A 20 20.38 3.46 -8.83
N ALA A 21 19.82 3.85 -9.97
CA ALA A 21 20.43 3.66 -11.29
C ALA A 21 21.78 4.39 -11.40
N GLN A 22 21.89 5.58 -10.81
CA GLN A 22 23.11 6.41 -10.88
C GLN A 22 24.17 6.01 -9.86
N THR A 23 23.77 5.61 -8.66
CA THR A 23 24.69 5.44 -7.51
C THR A 23 24.72 4.02 -6.96
N GLY A 24 23.83 3.15 -7.40
CA GLY A 24 23.65 1.80 -6.84
C GLY A 24 23.02 1.79 -5.45
N ARG A 25 22.48 2.91 -4.97
CA ARG A 25 21.93 3.05 -3.60
C ARG A 25 20.70 3.93 -3.59
N VAL A 26 19.83 3.68 -2.59
CA VAL A 26 18.74 4.61 -2.30
C VAL A 26 19.31 5.89 -1.69
N ALA A 27 19.09 7.01 -2.36
CA ALA A 27 19.44 8.32 -1.82
C ALA A 27 18.37 8.74 -0.82
N LEU A 28 18.77 8.95 0.43
CA LEU A 28 17.96 9.58 1.46
C LEU A 28 18.48 10.99 1.74
N VAL A 29 17.57 11.86 2.14
CA VAL A 29 17.94 13.20 2.60
C VAL A 29 18.87 13.07 3.81
N ASP A 30 19.92 13.88 3.85
CA ASP A 30 20.81 13.95 5.01
C ASP A 30 20.00 14.23 6.29
N GLY A 31 20.25 13.43 7.33
CA GLY A 31 19.53 13.53 8.59
C GLY A 31 18.16 12.83 8.62
N ALA A 32 17.77 12.09 7.56
CA ALA A 32 16.52 11.31 7.58
C ALA A 32 16.52 10.20 8.64
N PHE A 33 17.70 9.68 9.02
CA PHE A 33 17.81 8.70 10.09
C PHE A 33 17.97 9.39 11.45
N GLY A 34 17.21 8.92 12.41
CA GLY A 34 17.27 9.31 13.81
C GLY A 34 17.29 8.09 14.73
N GLU A 35 17.43 8.37 16.02
CA GLU A 35 17.35 7.35 17.06
C GLU A 35 16.45 7.87 18.19
N ARG A 36 15.59 7.00 18.68
CA ARG A 36 14.74 7.28 19.82
C ARG A 36 15.47 7.02 21.14
N PRO A 37 14.95 7.56 22.26
CA PRO A 37 15.50 7.29 23.58
C PRO A 37 15.53 5.80 23.98
N ASP A 38 14.69 4.98 23.37
CA ASP A 38 14.64 3.52 23.55
C ASP A 38 15.62 2.76 22.63
N GLY A 39 16.48 3.48 21.88
CA GLY A 39 17.47 2.89 20.98
C GLY A 39 16.93 2.45 19.62
N ARG A 40 15.66 2.68 19.30
CA ARG A 40 15.10 2.34 17.98
C ARG A 40 15.53 3.34 16.93
N VAL A 41 15.97 2.82 15.81
CA VAL A 41 16.20 3.62 14.61
C VAL A 41 14.91 4.15 14.04
N THR A 42 14.88 5.41 13.67
CA THR A 42 13.76 6.06 12.96
C THR A 42 14.19 6.56 11.60
N ILE A 43 13.24 6.63 10.68
CA ILE A 43 13.46 7.21 9.35
C ILE A 43 12.36 8.22 9.10
N ASP A 44 12.73 9.48 8.86
CA ASP A 44 11.81 10.54 8.50
C ASP A 44 11.34 10.35 7.06
N VAL A 45 10.01 10.25 6.87
CA VAL A 45 9.41 10.04 5.55
C VAL A 45 8.52 11.21 5.09
N THR A 46 8.09 12.05 6.01
CA THR A 46 7.34 13.27 5.70
C THR A 46 7.73 14.37 6.68
N PRO A 47 8.01 15.60 6.20
CA PRO A 47 8.05 16.01 4.80
C PRO A 47 9.30 15.51 4.07
N GLY A 48 9.13 14.90 2.91
CA GLY A 48 10.25 14.45 2.06
C GLY A 48 10.88 15.61 1.28
N ASP A 49 10.09 16.64 0.96
CA ASP A 49 10.56 17.81 0.22
C ASP A 49 9.75 19.09 0.53
N ARG A 50 10.04 20.17 -0.24
CA ARG A 50 9.33 21.45 -0.11
C ARG A 50 7.85 21.37 -0.48
N TRP A 51 7.48 20.47 -1.38
CA TRP A 51 6.10 20.30 -1.82
C TRP A 51 5.26 19.60 -0.77
N ASP A 52 5.83 18.64 -0.06
CA ASP A 52 5.21 18.02 1.12
C ASP A 52 4.94 19.08 2.20
N ARG A 53 5.90 19.96 2.47
CA ARG A 53 5.72 21.04 3.44
C ARG A 53 4.61 22.03 3.06
N LEU A 54 4.44 22.27 1.76
CA LEU A 54 3.38 23.14 1.25
C LEU A 54 2.01 22.44 1.32
N GLN A 55 1.93 21.19 0.91
CA GLN A 55 0.68 20.43 0.85
C GLN A 55 0.22 19.96 2.25
N TYR A 56 1.17 19.61 3.10
CA TYR A 56 0.92 19.05 4.43
C TYR A 56 1.63 19.87 5.52
N PRO A 57 1.26 21.14 5.69
CA PRO A 57 1.93 22.01 6.66
C PRO A 57 1.78 21.44 8.07
N ARG A 58 2.89 21.32 8.80
CA ARG A 58 2.97 20.79 10.18
C ARG A 58 2.69 19.27 10.32
N TRP A 59 2.64 18.54 9.22
CA TRP A 59 2.57 17.08 9.28
C TRP A 59 3.97 16.49 9.22
N THR A 60 4.23 15.56 10.11
CA THR A 60 5.45 14.75 10.12
C THR A 60 5.08 13.27 10.20
N ALA A 61 5.84 12.44 9.53
CA ALA A 61 5.73 11.00 9.65
C ALA A 61 7.11 10.36 9.70
N GLN A 62 7.23 9.36 10.56
CA GLN A 62 8.45 8.59 10.75
C GLN A 62 8.12 7.09 10.67
N VAL A 63 8.99 6.33 10.06
CA VAL A 63 9.03 4.87 10.20
C VAL A 63 9.91 4.54 11.41
N TRP A 64 9.38 3.75 12.33
CA TRP A 64 10.13 3.22 13.46
C TRP A 64 10.50 1.78 13.16
N MET A 65 11.79 1.52 13.17
CA MET A 65 12.28 0.17 12.93
C MET A 65 11.96 -0.75 14.11
N GLU A 66 11.94 -2.05 13.84
CA GLU A 66 11.84 -3.06 14.88
C GLU A 66 12.96 -2.89 15.92
N SER A 67 12.70 -3.32 17.15
CA SER A 67 13.71 -3.30 18.20
C SER A 67 14.94 -4.10 17.78
N ASN A 68 16.11 -3.61 18.11
CA ASN A 68 17.40 -4.25 17.81
C ASN A 68 17.82 -4.26 16.33
N ILE A 69 17.18 -3.49 15.46
CA ILE A 69 17.69 -3.25 14.10
C ILE A 69 18.73 -2.12 14.16
N PRO A 70 20.02 -2.39 13.91
CA PRO A 70 21.03 -1.35 13.91
C PRO A 70 20.89 -0.46 12.68
N LEU A 71 21.38 0.78 12.79
CA LEU A 71 21.32 1.77 11.70
C LEU A 71 21.96 1.27 10.40
N SER A 72 23.06 0.51 10.48
CA SER A 72 23.69 -0.09 9.30
C SER A 72 22.75 -1.05 8.58
N ALA A 73 22.12 -1.97 9.32
CA ALA A 73 21.18 -2.91 8.74
C ALA A 73 19.94 -2.21 8.15
N ALA A 74 19.41 -1.17 8.80
CA ALA A 74 18.32 -0.37 8.27
C ALA A 74 18.70 0.27 6.92
N ARG A 75 19.92 0.81 6.79
CA ARG A 75 20.45 1.38 5.54
C ARG A 75 20.67 0.33 4.46
N ASP A 76 21.26 -0.81 4.82
CA ASP A 76 21.61 -1.87 3.87
C ASP A 76 20.39 -2.59 3.29
N HIS A 77 19.23 -2.48 3.92
CA HIS A 77 17.98 -3.09 3.42
C HIS A 77 17.15 -2.16 2.54
N LEU A 78 17.50 -0.88 2.44
CA LEU A 78 16.79 0.04 1.55
C LEU A 78 16.95 -0.37 0.09
N GLY A 79 15.83 -0.56 -0.60
CA GLY A 79 15.82 -0.92 -2.01
C GLY A 79 16.53 -2.24 -2.31
N SER A 80 16.53 -3.20 -1.38
CA SER A 80 17.28 -4.46 -1.49
C SER A 80 16.99 -5.26 -2.75
N ILE A 81 15.76 -5.20 -3.29
CA ILE A 81 15.41 -5.86 -4.55
C ILE A 81 16.21 -5.34 -5.75
N TYR A 82 16.71 -4.10 -5.67
CA TYR A 82 17.54 -3.47 -6.72
C TYR A 82 19.03 -3.53 -6.42
N THR A 83 19.39 -3.48 -5.14
CA THR A 83 20.78 -3.32 -4.71
C THR A 83 21.49 -4.64 -4.36
N LYS A 84 20.72 -5.71 -4.14
CA LYS A 84 21.25 -7.04 -3.80
C LYS A 84 20.87 -8.06 -4.89
N PRO A 85 21.79 -8.52 -5.72
CA PRO A 85 21.52 -9.53 -6.73
C PRO A 85 20.88 -10.78 -6.12
N GLY A 86 19.81 -11.29 -6.74
CA GLY A 86 19.10 -12.50 -6.29
C GLY A 86 18.19 -12.31 -5.07
N SER A 87 18.04 -11.11 -4.54
CA SER A 87 17.09 -10.83 -3.46
C SER A 87 15.63 -10.83 -3.92
N ALA A 88 15.38 -10.54 -5.20
CA ALA A 88 14.05 -10.56 -5.77
C ALA A 88 13.70 -11.98 -6.25
N SER A 89 12.52 -12.46 -5.88
CA SER A 89 11.88 -13.65 -6.45
C SER A 89 10.60 -13.18 -7.15
N PRO A 90 10.67 -12.91 -8.47
CA PRO A 90 9.52 -12.39 -9.21
C PRO A 90 8.32 -13.34 -9.10
N LYS A 91 7.15 -12.77 -8.89
CA LYS A 91 5.88 -13.48 -8.76
C LYS A 91 4.80 -12.79 -9.56
N VAL A 92 3.70 -13.50 -9.75
CA VAL A 92 2.46 -12.93 -10.26
C VAL A 92 1.54 -12.64 -9.08
N ALA A 93 1.29 -11.36 -8.84
CA ALA A 93 0.41 -10.91 -7.78
C ALA A 93 -0.98 -10.56 -8.32
N ALA A 94 -2.04 -11.07 -7.70
CA ALA A 94 -3.40 -10.60 -7.93
C ALA A 94 -3.71 -9.48 -6.93
N VAL A 95 -3.99 -8.28 -7.43
CA VAL A 95 -4.37 -7.11 -6.63
C VAL A 95 -5.88 -6.92 -6.71
N MET A 96 -6.56 -7.14 -5.60
CA MET A 96 -8.01 -6.98 -5.46
C MET A 96 -8.31 -5.58 -4.93
N GLY A 97 -8.69 -4.68 -5.83
CA GLY A 97 -8.81 -3.25 -5.55
C GLY A 97 -10.01 -2.91 -4.66
N ALA A 98 -9.80 -1.89 -3.82
CA ALA A 98 -10.82 -1.34 -2.93
C ALA A 98 -11.96 -0.63 -3.68
N GLY A 99 -13.14 -0.61 -3.07
CA GLY A 99 -14.31 0.10 -3.61
C GLY A 99 -14.48 1.53 -3.10
N ASN A 100 -13.85 1.90 -1.99
CA ASN A 100 -14.08 3.18 -1.31
C ASN A 100 -13.18 4.32 -1.81
N VAL A 101 -11.96 4.03 -2.27
CA VAL A 101 -11.00 5.05 -2.73
C VAL A 101 -10.35 4.62 -4.04
N ALA A 102 -10.50 5.43 -5.06
CA ALA A 102 -10.05 5.14 -6.42
C ALA A 102 -8.51 5.00 -6.58
N SER A 103 -7.73 5.64 -5.71
CA SER A 103 -6.26 5.61 -5.78
C SER A 103 -5.63 4.39 -5.12
N ILE A 104 -6.37 3.58 -4.39
CA ILE A 104 -5.81 2.43 -3.65
C ILE A 104 -5.27 1.38 -4.62
N ALA A 105 -6.10 0.87 -5.53
CA ALA A 105 -5.65 -0.16 -6.47
C ALA A 105 -4.41 0.25 -7.31
N PRO A 106 -4.31 1.47 -7.87
CA PRO A 106 -3.10 1.93 -8.52
C PRO A 106 -1.87 2.01 -7.60
N LEU A 107 -2.05 2.39 -6.32
CA LEU A 107 -0.96 2.43 -5.34
C LEU A 107 -0.50 1.02 -4.97
N ASP A 108 -1.42 0.09 -4.78
CA ASP A 108 -1.11 -1.32 -4.52
C ASP A 108 -0.36 -1.95 -5.70
N LEU A 109 -0.75 -1.62 -6.95
CA LEU A 109 0.01 -2.01 -8.15
C LEU A 109 1.44 -1.50 -8.13
N VAL A 110 1.62 -0.20 -7.86
CA VAL A 110 2.96 0.41 -7.78
C VAL A 110 3.80 -0.26 -6.70
N HIS A 111 3.21 -0.58 -5.56
CA HIS A 111 3.88 -1.30 -4.49
C HIS A 111 4.34 -2.70 -4.95
N LYS A 112 3.45 -3.50 -5.52
CA LYS A 112 3.78 -4.84 -6.02
C LYS A 112 4.88 -4.82 -7.08
N LEU A 113 4.82 -3.87 -8.01
CA LEU A 113 5.79 -3.75 -9.09
C LEU A 113 7.17 -3.31 -8.59
N PHE A 114 7.20 -2.21 -7.84
CA PHE A 114 8.44 -1.48 -7.57
C PHE A 114 9.00 -1.67 -6.16
N VAL A 115 8.22 -2.15 -5.21
CA VAL A 115 8.70 -2.46 -3.87
C VAL A 115 8.94 -3.96 -3.68
N GLU A 116 8.04 -4.79 -4.22
CA GLU A 116 8.15 -6.25 -4.10
C GLU A 116 8.78 -6.91 -5.36
N GLY A 117 8.87 -6.21 -6.49
CA GLY A 117 9.48 -6.73 -7.73
C GLY A 117 8.61 -7.78 -8.43
N HIS A 118 7.30 -7.69 -8.34
CA HIS A 118 6.35 -8.64 -8.91
C HIS A 118 5.68 -8.07 -10.16
N VAL A 119 5.23 -8.93 -11.06
CA VAL A 119 4.25 -8.56 -12.06
C VAL A 119 2.85 -8.68 -11.45
N ALA A 120 1.89 -7.89 -11.94
CA ALA A 120 0.61 -7.83 -11.27
C ALA A 120 -0.58 -7.84 -12.24
N ILE A 121 -1.65 -8.48 -11.80
CA ILE A 121 -2.97 -8.34 -12.39
C ILE A 121 -3.89 -7.66 -11.37
N ALA A 122 -4.42 -6.48 -11.71
CA ALA A 122 -5.37 -5.77 -10.86
C ALA A 122 -6.80 -6.03 -11.30
N LYS A 123 -7.63 -6.38 -10.36
CA LYS A 123 -9.07 -6.46 -10.54
C LYS A 123 -9.73 -5.35 -9.76
N PHE A 124 -10.37 -4.42 -10.47
CA PHE A 124 -11.10 -3.32 -9.82
C PHE A 124 -12.32 -3.83 -9.05
N SER A 125 -12.65 -3.14 -7.97
CA SER A 125 -13.98 -3.29 -7.37
C SER A 125 -15.04 -2.86 -8.41
N PRO A 126 -16.18 -3.55 -8.54
CA PRO A 126 -17.25 -3.13 -9.46
C PRO A 126 -17.67 -1.68 -9.28
N VAL A 127 -17.56 -1.14 -8.05
CA VAL A 127 -17.87 0.27 -7.76
C VAL A 127 -16.91 1.25 -8.45
N ASN A 128 -15.67 0.81 -8.72
CA ASN A 128 -14.60 1.64 -9.28
C ASN A 128 -14.19 1.22 -10.72
N GLU A 129 -14.90 0.30 -11.35
CA GLU A 129 -14.56 -0.14 -12.72
C GLU A 129 -14.57 1.01 -13.74
N TYR A 130 -15.40 2.02 -13.51
CA TYR A 130 -15.48 3.20 -14.41
C TYR A 130 -14.17 3.97 -14.55
N ILE A 131 -13.25 3.88 -13.57
CA ILE A 131 -11.92 4.51 -13.67
C ILE A 131 -10.90 3.61 -14.39
N GLY A 132 -11.20 2.36 -14.60
CA GLY A 132 -10.30 1.35 -15.17
C GLY A 132 -9.62 1.82 -16.45
N PRO A 133 -10.36 2.26 -17.50
CA PRO A 133 -9.75 2.72 -18.75
C PRO A 133 -8.75 3.88 -18.57
N HIS A 134 -8.98 4.77 -17.60
CA HIS A 134 -8.06 5.87 -17.29
C HIS A 134 -6.79 5.36 -16.61
N ILE A 135 -6.92 4.38 -15.73
CA ILE A 135 -5.77 3.74 -15.08
C ILE A 135 -4.96 2.91 -16.09
N GLU A 136 -5.62 2.15 -16.96
CA GLU A 136 -4.95 1.41 -18.04
C GLU A 136 -4.15 2.35 -18.93
N HIS A 137 -4.73 3.48 -19.32
CA HIS A 137 -4.03 4.48 -20.10
C HIS A 137 -2.80 5.05 -19.36
N ALA A 138 -2.94 5.36 -18.07
CA ALA A 138 -1.84 5.84 -17.24
C ALA A 138 -0.72 4.80 -17.07
N PHE A 139 -1.06 3.52 -17.07
CA PHE A 139 -0.12 2.40 -16.96
C PHE A 139 0.29 1.80 -18.31
N ALA A 140 -0.08 2.41 -19.44
CA ALA A 140 0.15 1.86 -20.77
C ALA A 140 1.60 1.36 -21.00
N PRO A 141 2.67 2.07 -20.63
CA PRO A 141 4.03 1.57 -20.81
C PRO A 141 4.29 0.25 -20.05
N LEU A 142 3.70 0.07 -18.87
CA LEU A 142 3.85 -1.14 -18.08
C LEU A 142 2.97 -2.28 -18.60
N VAL A 143 1.81 -1.95 -19.16
CA VAL A 143 0.93 -2.92 -19.83
C VAL A 143 1.59 -3.43 -21.11
N GLU A 144 2.16 -2.57 -21.93
CA GLU A 144 2.87 -2.91 -23.15
C GLU A 144 4.11 -3.78 -22.86
N ALA A 145 4.86 -3.44 -21.82
CA ALA A 145 6.01 -4.21 -21.35
C ALA A 145 5.63 -5.54 -20.68
N GLY A 146 4.35 -5.81 -20.44
CA GLY A 146 3.88 -7.08 -19.86
C GLY A 146 3.90 -7.16 -18.34
N PHE A 147 4.20 -6.07 -17.64
CA PHE A 147 4.28 -6.07 -16.17
C PHE A 147 2.93 -5.97 -15.47
N VAL A 148 1.93 -5.40 -16.13
CA VAL A 148 0.58 -5.18 -15.58
C VAL A 148 -0.49 -5.70 -16.53
N ARG A 149 -1.54 -6.26 -15.94
CA ARG A 149 -2.82 -6.54 -16.61
C ARG A 149 -3.96 -6.09 -15.73
N PHE A 150 -5.10 -5.86 -16.34
CA PHE A 150 -6.32 -5.44 -15.65
C PHE A 150 -7.45 -6.44 -15.92
N ALA A 151 -8.30 -6.62 -14.93
CA ALA A 151 -9.48 -7.46 -15.01
C ALA A 151 -10.69 -6.72 -14.42
N TYR A 152 -11.83 -6.97 -15.02
CA TYR A 152 -13.12 -6.39 -14.69
C TYR A 152 -14.13 -7.48 -14.36
N GLY A 153 -15.15 -7.14 -13.60
CA GLY A 153 -16.24 -8.04 -13.28
C GLY A 153 -16.42 -8.29 -11.78
N GLY A 154 -17.40 -9.10 -11.46
CA GLY A 154 -17.83 -9.37 -10.10
C GLY A 154 -16.92 -10.29 -9.28
N SER A 155 -17.56 -10.91 -8.28
CA SER A 155 -16.89 -11.86 -7.37
C SER A 155 -16.40 -13.13 -8.09
N GLU A 156 -17.05 -13.53 -9.19
CA GLU A 156 -16.64 -14.72 -9.96
C GLU A 156 -15.28 -14.53 -10.59
N VAL A 157 -15.05 -13.37 -11.24
CA VAL A 157 -13.73 -13.04 -11.82
C VAL A 157 -12.69 -12.94 -10.72
N GLY A 158 -13.04 -12.31 -9.59
CA GLY A 158 -12.16 -12.25 -8.42
C GLY A 158 -11.78 -13.62 -7.89
N GLY A 159 -12.76 -14.51 -7.73
CA GLY A 159 -12.55 -15.89 -7.30
C GLY A 159 -11.66 -16.67 -8.26
N HIS A 160 -11.89 -16.53 -9.57
CA HIS A 160 -11.06 -17.16 -10.59
C HIS A 160 -9.60 -16.70 -10.49
N LEU A 161 -9.37 -15.39 -10.36
CA LEU A 161 -8.01 -14.84 -10.28
C LEU A 161 -7.26 -15.32 -9.04
N VAL A 162 -7.85 -15.22 -7.86
CA VAL A 162 -7.15 -15.57 -6.61
C VAL A 162 -6.79 -17.04 -6.52
N HIS A 163 -7.59 -17.91 -7.13
CA HIS A 163 -7.32 -19.36 -7.18
C HIS A 163 -6.57 -19.83 -8.44
N HIS A 164 -6.32 -18.91 -9.39
CA HIS A 164 -5.65 -19.30 -10.64
C HIS A 164 -4.22 -19.83 -10.39
N PRO A 165 -3.81 -20.96 -10.97
CA PRO A 165 -2.51 -21.59 -10.67
C PRO A 165 -1.30 -20.72 -11.02
N LEU A 166 -1.41 -19.81 -11.99
CA LEU A 166 -0.35 -18.87 -12.36
C LEU A 166 -0.25 -17.63 -11.46
N VAL A 167 -1.15 -17.47 -10.51
CA VAL A 167 -1.06 -16.41 -9.50
C VAL A 167 -0.36 -16.97 -8.27
N ASP A 168 0.73 -16.34 -7.86
CA ASP A 168 1.56 -16.79 -6.74
C ASP A 168 1.11 -16.21 -5.41
N GLU A 169 0.59 -14.98 -5.43
CA GLU A 169 0.12 -14.31 -4.22
C GLU A 169 -1.05 -13.38 -4.48
N VAL A 170 -1.75 -13.04 -3.42
CA VAL A 170 -2.93 -12.16 -3.45
C VAL A 170 -2.70 -10.97 -2.54
N HIS A 171 -3.11 -9.79 -2.99
CA HIS A 171 -3.29 -8.60 -2.16
C HIS A 171 -4.73 -8.13 -2.24
N ILE A 172 -5.33 -7.83 -1.11
CA ILE A 172 -6.68 -7.28 -1.05
C ILE A 172 -6.75 -6.06 -0.14
N THR A 173 -7.28 -4.96 -0.66
CA THR A 173 -7.79 -3.85 0.15
C THR A 173 -9.31 -3.87 0.09
N GLY A 174 -9.96 -4.14 1.22
CA GLY A 174 -11.42 -4.30 1.22
C GLY A 174 -12.03 -4.67 2.56
N SER A 175 -13.15 -5.39 2.52
CA SER A 175 -13.83 -5.84 3.73
C SER A 175 -13.27 -7.18 4.23
N GLU A 176 -13.32 -7.37 5.55
CA GLU A 176 -13.04 -8.68 6.16
C GLU A 176 -13.90 -9.79 5.54
N ARG A 177 -15.16 -9.49 5.24
CA ARG A 177 -16.06 -10.45 4.58
C ARG A 177 -15.52 -10.94 3.24
N THR A 178 -14.95 -10.02 2.43
CA THR A 178 -14.38 -10.40 1.13
C THR A 178 -13.08 -11.18 1.31
N HIS A 179 -12.24 -10.76 2.24
CA HIS A 179 -11.03 -11.49 2.63
C HIS A 179 -11.36 -12.93 3.05
N ASP A 180 -12.32 -13.09 3.96
CA ASP A 180 -12.73 -14.42 4.44
C ASP A 180 -13.31 -15.30 3.33
N ALA A 181 -14.09 -14.70 2.42
CA ALA A 181 -14.60 -15.42 1.26
C ALA A 181 -13.47 -15.93 0.36
N ILE A 182 -12.40 -15.18 0.22
CA ILE A 182 -11.20 -15.58 -0.52
C ILE A 182 -10.45 -16.69 0.22
N VAL A 183 -10.22 -16.51 1.52
CA VAL A 183 -9.37 -17.42 2.31
C VAL A 183 -10.08 -18.71 2.67
N TYR A 184 -11.34 -18.63 3.09
CA TYR A 184 -12.07 -19.77 3.66
C TYR A 184 -13.24 -20.24 2.80
N GLY A 185 -13.64 -19.47 1.79
CA GLY A 185 -14.83 -19.72 1.00
C GLY A 185 -16.07 -19.01 1.55
N THR A 186 -17.20 -19.21 0.89
CA THR A 186 -18.47 -18.54 1.19
C THR A 186 -19.44 -19.43 1.96
N GLY A 187 -20.50 -18.84 2.51
CA GLY A 187 -21.60 -19.56 3.17
C GLY A 187 -21.20 -20.18 4.50
N GLU A 188 -21.99 -21.15 4.93
CA GLU A 188 -21.82 -21.82 6.21
C GLU A 188 -20.51 -22.64 6.26
N GLU A 189 -20.17 -23.26 5.15
CA GLU A 189 -18.94 -24.05 5.03
C GLU A 189 -17.69 -23.17 5.21
N GLY A 190 -17.67 -21.98 4.58
CA GLY A 190 -16.59 -21.01 4.78
C GLY A 190 -16.48 -20.55 6.23
N ARG A 191 -17.61 -20.33 6.89
CA ARG A 191 -17.63 -19.99 8.32
C ARG A 191 -17.03 -21.11 9.20
N ILE A 192 -17.39 -22.36 8.92
CA ILE A 192 -16.83 -23.52 9.63
C ILE A 192 -15.33 -23.62 9.43
N ARG A 193 -14.85 -23.46 8.18
CA ARG A 193 -13.40 -23.46 7.88
C ARG A 193 -12.68 -22.34 8.62
N LYS A 194 -13.24 -21.12 8.66
CA LYS A 194 -12.66 -20.00 9.42
C LYS A 194 -12.50 -20.35 10.89
N VAL A 195 -13.53 -20.92 11.53
CA VAL A 195 -13.48 -21.33 12.95
C VAL A 195 -12.42 -22.41 13.18
N ARG A 196 -12.25 -23.33 12.24
CA ARG A 196 -11.26 -24.42 12.31
C ARG A 196 -9.86 -24.01 11.86
N ASN A 197 -9.71 -22.79 11.34
CA ASN A 197 -8.48 -22.31 10.70
C ASN A 197 -8.00 -23.25 9.56
N GLU A 198 -8.93 -23.66 8.71
CA GLU A 198 -8.72 -24.53 7.54
C GLU A 198 -8.86 -23.73 6.23
N PRO A 199 -7.86 -22.92 5.82
CA PRO A 199 -7.99 -22.06 4.63
C PRO A 199 -8.07 -22.89 3.35
N LEU A 200 -8.87 -22.40 2.39
CA LEU A 200 -8.89 -22.87 1.01
C LEU A 200 -7.76 -22.27 0.18
N LEU A 201 -7.41 -21.03 0.49
CA LEU A 201 -6.31 -20.35 -0.17
C LEU A 201 -5.00 -20.68 0.54
N HIS A 202 -4.12 -21.39 -0.16
CA HIS A 202 -2.78 -21.77 0.35
C HIS A 202 -1.67 -20.82 -0.13
N LYS A 203 -2.02 -19.80 -0.90
CA LYS A 203 -1.08 -18.77 -1.36
C LYS A 203 -0.87 -17.71 -0.28
N ARG A 204 0.26 -17.00 -0.33
CA ARG A 204 0.46 -15.80 0.47
C ARG A 204 -0.66 -14.80 0.16
N ILE A 205 -1.31 -14.30 1.18
CA ILE A 205 -2.24 -13.19 1.08
C ILE A 205 -1.82 -12.05 2.00
N THR A 206 -1.78 -10.85 1.46
CA THR A 206 -1.65 -9.61 2.23
C THR A 206 -2.96 -8.85 2.14
N SER A 207 -3.34 -8.17 3.21
CA SER A 207 -4.64 -7.51 3.25
C SER A 207 -4.61 -6.20 4.03
N GLU A 208 -5.34 -5.22 3.52
CA GLU A 208 -5.75 -4.02 4.24
C GLU A 208 -7.27 -4.06 4.39
N LEU A 209 -7.73 -4.34 5.58
CA LEU A 209 -9.15 -4.53 5.88
C LEU A 209 -9.74 -3.29 6.56
N GLY A 210 -11.02 -3.35 6.90
CA GLY A 210 -11.70 -2.27 7.59
C GLY A 210 -10.95 -1.82 8.84
N ASN A 211 -11.00 -0.53 9.13
CA ASN A 211 -10.31 0.06 10.27
C ASN A 211 -11.29 0.64 11.30
N VAL A 212 -10.76 0.91 12.47
CA VAL A 212 -11.39 1.75 13.49
C VAL A 212 -10.55 3.01 13.64
N SER A 213 -11.13 4.16 13.28
CA SER A 213 -10.47 5.47 13.38
C SER A 213 -11.15 6.30 14.48
N PRO A 214 -10.86 6.05 15.77
CA PRO A 214 -11.50 6.78 16.86
C PRO A 214 -11.05 8.24 16.86
N VAL A 215 -11.98 9.13 17.15
CA VAL A 215 -11.68 10.53 17.49
C VAL A 215 -11.79 10.67 18.99
N ILE A 216 -10.66 10.96 19.65
CA ILE A 216 -10.59 11.14 21.09
C ILE A 216 -10.55 12.65 21.38
N VAL A 217 -11.60 13.15 22.00
CA VAL A 217 -11.67 14.55 22.44
C VAL A 217 -11.35 14.61 23.93
N VAL A 218 -10.22 15.22 24.27
CA VAL A 218 -9.83 15.43 25.67
C VAL A 218 -10.50 16.71 26.17
N PRO A 219 -11.28 16.67 27.25
CA PRO A 219 -11.85 17.88 27.85
C PRO A 219 -10.78 18.89 28.26
N GLY A 220 -11.06 20.17 28.08
CA GLY A 220 -10.11 21.24 28.42
C GLY A 220 -10.60 22.61 27.97
N THR A 221 -9.79 23.62 28.18
CA THR A 221 -10.07 24.99 27.70
C THR A 221 -9.73 25.07 26.22
N TRP A 222 -10.75 25.08 25.38
CA TRP A 222 -10.60 25.21 23.93
C TRP A 222 -10.92 26.64 23.50
N SER A 223 -10.07 27.24 22.70
CA SER A 223 -10.45 28.46 22.00
C SER A 223 -11.56 28.18 20.99
N LEU A 224 -12.45 29.14 20.73
CA LEU A 224 -13.51 29.01 19.74
C LEU A 224 -12.97 28.56 18.34
N ARG A 225 -11.79 29.06 17.97
CA ARG A 225 -11.13 28.70 16.71
C ARG A 225 -10.68 27.23 16.70
N ALA A 226 -10.10 26.75 17.79
CA ALA A 226 -9.68 25.36 17.92
C ALA A 226 -10.90 24.44 17.93
N LEU A 227 -11.96 24.81 18.65
CA LEU A 227 -13.20 24.04 18.67
C LEU A 227 -13.84 23.97 17.29
N ALA A 228 -13.97 25.08 16.58
CA ALA A 228 -14.53 25.11 15.22
C ALA A 228 -13.71 24.25 14.25
N TRP A 229 -12.38 24.23 14.40
CA TRP A 229 -11.52 23.37 13.59
C TRP A 229 -11.75 21.88 13.89
N GLN A 230 -11.83 21.50 15.17
CA GLN A 230 -12.10 20.11 15.58
C GLN A 230 -13.47 19.64 15.11
N VAL A 231 -14.52 20.47 15.30
CA VAL A 231 -15.88 20.13 14.82
C VAL A 231 -15.89 19.90 13.31
N ARG A 232 -15.25 20.80 12.55
CA ARG A 232 -15.12 20.61 11.10
C ARG A 232 -14.40 19.32 10.76
N HIS A 233 -13.28 19.04 11.41
CA HIS A 233 -12.50 17.82 11.16
C HIS A 233 -13.30 16.55 11.43
N VAL A 234 -14.02 16.48 12.52
CA VAL A 234 -14.90 15.34 12.85
C VAL A 234 -16.05 15.20 11.86
N ALA A 235 -16.67 16.31 11.46
CA ALA A 235 -17.80 16.31 10.55
C ALA A 235 -17.45 15.98 9.08
N THR A 236 -16.17 16.07 8.70
CA THR A 236 -15.69 15.80 7.33
C THR A 236 -14.96 14.47 7.19
N LYS A 237 -14.89 13.68 8.23
CA LYS A 237 -14.36 12.32 8.22
C LYS A 237 -15.47 11.29 8.02
#